data_c9e5cfd63b34531cced8051cd0974fa8
#
_entry.id   c9e5cfd63b34531cced8051cd0974fa8
#
_cell.length_a   1.000
_cell.length_b   1.000
_cell.length_c   1.000
_cell.angle_alpha   90.00
_cell.angle_beta   90.00
_cell.angle_gamma   90.00
#
_symmetry.space_group_name_H-M   'P 1'
#
loop_
_entity.id
_entity.type
_entity.pdbx_description
1 polymer ?
#
loop_
_entity_poly.entity_id
_entity_poly.type
_entity_poly.pdbx_seq_one_letter_code
_entity_poly.pdbx_strand_id
1 'polypeptide(L)'
;MPKANAQYITIAGTVYDVTARNPLEAVAVRSTSGRGGVTDSTGRYIVTVLKTDSIWFSMIGKNTMKYPVDTISNLDNFNIMIHVKATDLPEVKVRNNYYRYDSIQNRIDNAKGFNFQKPGLGLTSNPNYNPGGLTVGFDLEAIINMFRFK
;
A
#
# COMPACT_ATOMS: atom_id res chain seq x y z
N MET A 1 -3.86 55.75 5.78
CA MET A 1 -3.22 54.58 5.15
C MET A 1 -4.09 54.16 3.97
N PRO A 2 -3.55 54.10 2.72
CA PRO A 2 -4.34 53.64 1.58
C PRO A 2 -4.74 52.19 1.76
N LYS A 3 -6.04 51.91 1.72
CA LYS A 3 -6.53 50.55 1.62
C LYS A 3 -6.12 50.01 0.26
N ALA A 4 -5.18 49.05 0.23
CA ALA A 4 -4.85 48.33 -0.98
C ALA A 4 -6.11 47.57 -1.42
N ASN A 5 -6.72 47.97 -2.52
CA ASN A 5 -7.80 47.24 -3.15
C ASN A 5 -7.22 45.94 -3.71
N ALA A 6 -7.43 44.86 -2.96
CA ALA A 6 -7.06 43.54 -3.44
C ALA A 6 -8.00 43.16 -4.59
N GLN A 7 -7.56 43.33 -5.81
CA GLN A 7 -8.32 42.94 -7.00
C GLN A 7 -8.12 41.44 -7.24
N TYR A 8 -9.18 40.68 -7.06
CA TYR A 8 -9.20 39.24 -7.36
C TYR A 8 -9.53 39.03 -8.83
N ILE A 9 -8.82 38.12 -9.44
CA ILE A 9 -8.96 37.70 -10.84
C ILE A 9 -9.15 36.19 -10.84
N THR A 10 -10.10 35.73 -11.65
CA THR A 10 -10.30 34.28 -11.89
C THR A 10 -9.53 33.87 -13.12
N ILE A 11 -8.76 32.82 -13.02
CA ILE A 11 -8.00 32.20 -14.09
C ILE A 11 -8.54 30.80 -14.31
N ALA A 12 -8.83 30.47 -15.55
CA ALA A 12 -9.26 29.18 -15.99
C ALA A 12 -8.40 28.65 -17.13
N GLY A 13 -8.29 27.34 -17.22
CA GLY A 13 -7.53 26.70 -18.30
C GLY A 13 -7.50 25.19 -18.17
N THR A 14 -6.68 24.59 -19.00
CA THR A 14 -6.48 23.14 -19.01
C THR A 14 -4.98 22.82 -18.93
N VAL A 15 -4.65 21.83 -18.16
CA VAL A 15 -3.28 21.33 -18.04
C VAL A 15 -3.13 20.07 -18.88
N TYR A 16 -2.13 20.07 -19.75
CA TYR A 16 -1.82 18.95 -20.64
C TYR A 16 -0.46 18.34 -20.32
N ASP A 17 -0.28 17.10 -20.72
CA ASP A 17 1.04 16.49 -20.85
C ASP A 17 1.85 17.16 -22.00
N VAL A 18 3.16 16.97 -22.02
CA VAL A 18 4.08 17.47 -23.04
C VAL A 18 3.63 17.16 -24.47
N THR A 19 2.92 16.06 -24.66
CA THR A 19 2.36 15.68 -25.97
C THR A 19 1.17 16.55 -26.39
N ALA A 20 0.65 17.42 -25.51
CA ALA A 20 -0.57 18.24 -25.68
C ALA A 20 -1.84 17.43 -26.05
N ARG A 21 -1.80 16.10 -25.89
CA ARG A 21 -2.91 15.21 -26.25
C ARG A 21 -3.72 14.77 -25.04
N ASN A 22 -3.04 14.57 -23.91
CA ASN A 22 -3.67 14.05 -22.72
C ASN A 22 -3.82 15.14 -21.68
N PRO A 23 -5.05 15.47 -21.25
CA PRO A 23 -5.26 16.35 -20.12
C PRO A 23 -4.82 15.65 -18.83
N LEU A 24 -4.23 16.39 -17.90
CA LEU A 24 -3.71 15.90 -16.65
C LEU A 24 -4.65 16.23 -15.50
N GLU A 25 -5.18 15.22 -14.86
CA GLU A 25 -5.95 15.33 -13.62
C GLU A 25 -5.05 15.44 -12.39
N ALA A 26 -5.61 15.91 -11.30
CA ALA A 26 -4.97 16.00 -9.98
C ALA A 26 -3.68 16.87 -9.96
N VAL A 27 -3.54 17.81 -10.89
CA VAL A 27 -2.47 18.81 -10.87
C VAL A 27 -2.84 19.91 -9.88
N ALA A 28 -2.00 20.15 -8.90
CA ALA A 28 -2.20 21.23 -7.94
C ALA A 28 -1.79 22.58 -8.57
N VAL A 29 -2.72 23.51 -8.62
CA VAL A 29 -2.50 24.91 -8.99
C VAL A 29 -2.32 25.71 -7.70
N ARG A 30 -1.25 26.45 -7.57
CA ARG A 30 -0.93 27.25 -6.38
C ARG A 30 -0.60 28.69 -6.73
N SER A 31 -0.91 29.62 -5.83
CA SER A 31 -0.54 31.02 -5.94
C SER A 31 0.35 31.46 -4.78
N THR A 32 1.02 32.60 -4.97
CA THR A 32 1.88 33.20 -3.93
C THR A 32 1.11 33.59 -2.68
N SER A 33 -0.18 33.96 -2.80
CA SER A 33 -1.04 34.28 -1.67
C SER A 33 -1.57 33.03 -0.93
N GLY A 34 -1.17 31.81 -1.37
CA GLY A 34 -1.61 30.55 -0.77
C GLY A 34 -2.97 30.04 -1.28
N ARG A 35 -3.61 30.76 -2.19
CA ARG A 35 -4.82 30.29 -2.87
C ARG A 35 -4.45 29.27 -3.94
N GLY A 36 -5.34 28.35 -4.25
CA GLY A 36 -5.08 27.33 -5.25
C GLY A 36 -6.29 26.48 -5.52
N GLY A 37 -6.09 25.52 -6.40
CA GLY A 37 -7.08 24.53 -6.81
C GLY A 37 -6.39 23.29 -7.32
N VAL A 38 -7.18 22.37 -7.83
CA VAL A 38 -6.71 21.10 -8.43
C VAL A 38 -7.44 20.91 -9.75
N THR A 39 -6.77 20.35 -10.75
CA THR A 39 -7.43 20.01 -12.02
C THR A 39 -8.38 18.83 -11.85
N ASP A 40 -9.49 18.89 -12.58
CA ASP A 40 -10.47 17.83 -12.66
C ASP A 40 -10.04 16.67 -13.59
N SER A 41 -10.89 15.68 -13.79
CA SER A 41 -10.65 14.53 -14.68
C SER A 41 -10.44 14.90 -16.15
N THR A 42 -10.86 16.09 -16.54
CA THR A 42 -10.64 16.66 -17.89
C THR A 42 -9.42 17.60 -17.96
N GLY A 43 -8.63 17.67 -16.88
CA GLY A 43 -7.47 18.52 -16.76
C GLY A 43 -7.79 20.00 -16.61
N ARG A 44 -9.07 20.37 -16.42
CA ARG A 44 -9.50 21.78 -16.27
C ARG A 44 -9.32 22.25 -14.85
N TYR A 45 -8.98 23.53 -14.71
CA TYR A 45 -8.88 24.19 -13.42
C TYR A 45 -9.52 25.58 -13.47
N ILE A 46 -9.96 26.04 -12.31
CA ILE A 46 -10.44 27.40 -12.08
C ILE A 46 -9.86 27.83 -10.74
N VAL A 47 -9.15 28.95 -10.74
CA VAL A 47 -8.54 29.48 -9.50
C VAL A 47 -8.74 30.99 -9.44
N THR A 48 -9.09 31.51 -8.25
CA THR A 48 -9.24 32.92 -8.01
C THR A 48 -8.05 33.42 -7.19
N VAL A 49 -7.26 34.32 -7.75
CA VAL A 49 -5.99 34.83 -7.21
C VAL A 49 -5.94 36.35 -7.25
N LEU A 50 -4.98 36.94 -6.57
CA LEU A 50 -4.73 38.38 -6.67
C LEU A 50 -4.03 38.71 -7.96
N LYS A 51 -4.30 39.88 -8.53
CA LYS A 51 -3.63 40.37 -9.73
C LYS A 51 -2.10 40.43 -9.58
N THR A 52 -1.61 40.69 -8.38
CA THR A 52 -0.18 40.78 -8.07
C THR A 52 0.48 39.43 -7.78
N ASP A 53 -0.30 38.35 -7.80
CA ASP A 53 0.19 37.00 -7.51
C ASP A 53 0.95 36.40 -8.68
N SER A 54 1.70 35.35 -8.39
CA SER A 54 2.22 34.40 -9.35
C SER A 54 1.61 33.07 -9.12
N ILE A 55 1.25 32.34 -10.16
CA ILE A 55 0.72 30.99 -10.11
C ILE A 55 1.76 29.99 -10.64
N TRP A 56 1.74 28.80 -10.11
CA TRP A 56 2.53 27.67 -10.58
C TRP A 56 1.77 26.36 -10.42
N PHE A 57 2.17 25.38 -11.19
CA PHE A 57 1.54 24.08 -11.19
C PHE A 57 2.48 23.05 -10.58
N SER A 58 1.93 22.12 -9.82
CA SER A 58 2.68 21.06 -9.15
C SER A 58 2.03 19.71 -9.39
N MET A 59 2.83 18.75 -9.83
CA MET A 59 2.40 17.37 -10.01
C MET A 59 3.52 16.42 -9.60
N ILE A 60 3.22 15.44 -8.74
CA ILE A 60 4.16 14.42 -8.26
C ILE A 60 5.52 15.00 -7.82
N GLY A 61 5.46 16.06 -7.00
CA GLY A 61 6.68 16.71 -6.46
C GLY A 61 7.47 17.57 -7.44
N LYS A 62 7.00 17.73 -8.69
CA LYS A 62 7.57 18.65 -9.68
C LYS A 62 6.74 19.90 -9.77
N ASN A 63 7.42 21.05 -9.78
CA ASN A 63 6.80 22.36 -9.94
C ASN A 63 7.20 22.95 -11.28
N THR A 64 6.26 23.65 -11.93
CA THR A 64 6.56 24.50 -13.07
C THR A 64 7.24 25.79 -12.62
N MET A 65 7.67 26.60 -13.58
CA MET A 65 8.03 27.98 -13.29
C MET A 65 6.82 28.76 -12.78
N LYS A 66 7.07 29.86 -12.10
CA LYS A 66 6.04 30.77 -11.63
C LYS A 66 5.64 31.74 -12.77
N TYR A 67 4.34 31.82 -13.01
CA TYR A 67 3.74 32.70 -14.00
C TYR A 67 3.11 33.87 -13.26
N PRO A 68 3.62 35.13 -13.43
CA PRO A 68 2.96 36.29 -12.86
C PRO A 68 1.59 36.48 -13.51
N VAL A 69 0.57 36.70 -12.69
CA VAL A 69 -0.82 36.86 -13.19
C VAL A 69 -0.96 38.04 -14.14
N ASP A 70 -0.19 39.10 -13.89
CA ASP A 70 -0.20 40.31 -14.71
C ASP A 70 0.30 40.10 -16.15
N THR A 71 1.10 39.05 -16.38
CA THR A 71 1.65 38.72 -17.71
C THR A 71 0.77 37.76 -18.52
N ILE A 72 -0.30 37.23 -17.91
CA ILE A 72 -1.18 36.28 -18.57
C ILE A 72 -2.16 37.02 -19.47
N SER A 73 -1.99 36.91 -20.78
CA SER A 73 -2.82 37.62 -21.76
C SER A 73 -4.26 37.09 -21.84
N ASN A 74 -4.46 35.81 -21.57
CA ASN A 74 -5.77 35.17 -21.63
C ASN A 74 -6.08 34.43 -20.34
N LEU A 75 -6.90 35.05 -19.49
CA LEU A 75 -7.26 34.52 -18.15
C LEU A 75 -8.25 33.36 -18.20
N ASP A 76 -9.09 33.32 -19.23
CA ASP A 76 -10.15 32.31 -19.36
C ASP A 76 -9.65 31.02 -20.04
N ASN A 77 -8.47 31.08 -20.67
CA ASN A 77 -7.92 29.91 -21.39
C ASN A 77 -6.38 29.88 -21.28
N PHE A 78 -5.92 29.82 -20.02
CA PHE A 78 -4.50 29.73 -19.75
C PHE A 78 -4.08 28.25 -19.69
N ASN A 79 -3.75 27.70 -20.86
CA ASN A 79 -3.37 26.31 -21.01
C ASN A 79 -1.88 26.10 -20.77
N ILE A 80 -1.52 25.10 -19.98
CA ILE A 80 -0.14 24.77 -19.59
C ILE A 80 0.18 23.32 -19.95
N MET A 81 1.41 23.09 -20.38
CA MET A 81 1.97 21.76 -20.60
C MET A 81 2.96 21.43 -19.48
N ILE A 82 2.82 20.26 -18.87
CA ILE A 82 3.71 19.77 -17.81
C ILE A 82 4.42 18.52 -18.32
N HIS A 83 5.74 18.49 -18.20
CA HIS A 83 6.52 17.30 -18.48
C HIS A 83 6.42 16.32 -17.31
N VAL A 84 5.54 15.34 -17.43
CA VAL A 84 5.46 14.21 -16.51
C VAL A 84 6.37 13.12 -17.03
N LYS A 85 7.58 13.04 -16.48
CA LYS A 85 8.43 11.90 -16.75
C LYS A 85 7.88 10.71 -15.94
N ALA A 86 7.32 9.72 -16.61
CA ALA A 86 6.99 8.46 -15.97
C ALA A 86 8.28 7.90 -15.35
N THR A 87 8.29 7.76 -14.04
CA THR A 87 9.36 7.04 -13.37
C THR A 87 8.93 5.58 -13.35
N ASP A 88 9.45 4.80 -14.29
CA ASP A 88 9.30 3.36 -14.24
C ASP A 88 9.90 2.87 -12.92
N LEU A 89 9.05 2.37 -12.05
CA LEU A 89 9.50 1.70 -10.84
C LEU A 89 10.18 0.40 -11.29
N PRO A 90 11.42 0.15 -10.88
CA PRO A 90 12.05 -1.13 -11.19
C PRO A 90 11.19 -2.26 -10.63
N GLU A 91 10.95 -3.27 -11.45
CA GLU A 91 10.23 -4.48 -11.06
C GLU A 91 10.88 -5.07 -9.81
N VAL A 92 10.17 -5.04 -8.69
CA VAL A 92 10.62 -5.72 -7.48
C VAL A 92 10.36 -7.21 -7.67
N LYS A 93 11.37 -7.92 -8.13
CA LYS A 93 11.35 -9.38 -8.19
C LYS A 93 11.40 -9.91 -6.76
N VAL A 94 10.23 -10.21 -6.19
CA VAL A 94 10.14 -10.93 -4.93
C VAL A 94 10.67 -12.35 -5.17
N ARG A 95 11.94 -12.54 -4.85
CA ARG A 95 12.53 -13.89 -4.88
C ARG A 95 12.02 -14.65 -3.66
N ASN A 96 11.29 -15.71 -3.92
CA ASN A 96 10.58 -16.55 -2.95
C ASN A 96 11.53 -17.44 -2.10
N ASN A 97 12.80 -17.04 -1.94
CA ASN A 97 13.80 -17.82 -1.19
C ASN A 97 13.55 -17.81 0.33
N TYR A 98 12.79 -16.84 0.84
CA TYR A 98 12.50 -16.74 2.27
C TYR A 98 11.54 -17.82 2.75
N TYR A 99 10.59 -18.26 1.93
CA TYR A 99 9.66 -19.36 2.30
C TYR A 99 10.37 -20.68 2.62
N ARG A 100 11.47 -20.93 1.98
CA ARG A 100 12.22 -22.17 2.22
C ARG A 100 12.93 -22.14 3.58
N TYR A 101 13.52 -20.99 3.93
CA TYR A 101 14.15 -20.82 5.24
C TYR A 101 13.09 -20.76 6.35
N ASP A 102 12.01 -20.07 6.12
CA ASP A 102 10.90 -19.95 7.06
C ASP A 102 10.22 -21.29 7.31
N SER A 103 10.02 -22.10 6.28
CA SER A 103 9.50 -23.44 6.37
C SER A 103 10.44 -24.40 7.13
N ILE A 104 11.75 -24.30 6.89
CA ILE A 104 12.75 -25.10 7.60
C ILE A 104 12.81 -24.68 9.07
N GLN A 105 12.82 -23.38 9.35
CA GLN A 105 12.85 -22.86 10.71
C GLN A 105 11.60 -23.25 11.49
N ASN A 106 10.42 -23.07 10.90
CA ASN A 106 9.16 -23.53 11.48
C ASN A 106 9.14 -25.03 11.78
N ARG A 107 9.77 -25.84 10.93
CA ARG A 107 9.89 -27.28 11.15
C ARG A 107 10.83 -27.63 12.29
N ILE A 108 11.90 -26.87 12.48
CA ILE A 108 12.84 -27.02 13.59
C ILE A 108 12.18 -26.61 14.91
N ASP A 109 11.54 -25.43 14.91
CA ASP A 109 10.93 -24.86 16.10
C ASP A 109 9.73 -25.68 16.59
N ASN A 110 9.01 -26.30 15.67
CA ASN A 110 7.87 -27.17 15.97
C ASN A 110 8.16 -28.66 15.80
N ALA A 111 9.45 -29.06 15.87
CA ALA A 111 9.87 -30.45 15.67
C ALA A 111 9.14 -31.43 16.58
N LYS A 112 8.81 -31.05 17.82
CA LYS A 112 8.04 -31.86 18.75
C LYS A 112 6.62 -32.14 18.27
N GLY A 113 5.98 -31.20 17.55
CA GLY A 113 4.65 -31.38 17.00
C GLY A 113 4.66 -32.19 15.70
N PHE A 114 5.72 -32.07 14.88
CA PHE A 114 5.83 -32.77 13.60
C PHE A 114 6.40 -34.20 13.73
N ASN A 115 7.19 -34.46 14.78
CA ASN A 115 7.70 -35.80 15.08
C ASN A 115 6.76 -36.55 16.02
N PHE A 116 5.47 -36.42 15.79
CA PHE A 116 4.48 -37.17 16.51
C PHE A 116 4.64 -38.67 16.20
N GLN A 117 5.12 -39.43 17.18
CA GLN A 117 5.09 -40.89 17.10
C GLN A 117 3.62 -41.33 17.21
N LYS A 118 3.14 -41.95 16.14
CA LYS A 118 1.83 -42.60 16.18
C LYS A 118 1.79 -43.49 17.39
N PRO A 119 0.76 -43.39 18.26
CA PRO A 119 0.61 -44.32 19.35
C PRO A 119 0.52 -45.74 18.79
N GLY A 120 1.57 -46.52 18.96
CA GLY A 120 1.55 -47.94 18.64
C GLY A 120 0.74 -48.63 19.69
N LEU A 121 -0.18 -49.51 19.32
CA LEU A 121 -0.79 -50.49 20.21
C LEU A 121 0.32 -51.46 20.63
N GLY A 122 1.07 -51.07 21.63
CA GLY A 122 2.06 -51.94 22.27
C GLY A 122 1.35 -52.68 23.41
N LEU A 123 1.19 -53.99 23.27
CA LEU A 123 0.87 -54.88 24.37
C LEU A 123 2.12 -55.01 25.25
N THR A 124 2.30 -54.10 26.19
CA THR A 124 3.38 -54.20 27.17
C THR A 124 2.79 -54.65 28.50
N SER A 125 3.22 -55.79 28.92
CA SER A 125 2.92 -56.37 30.27
C SER A 125 3.73 -55.67 31.39
N ASN A 126 4.32 -54.51 31.14
CA ASN A 126 5.15 -53.80 32.10
C ASN A 126 4.51 -52.46 32.49
N PRO A 127 4.20 -52.25 33.81
CA PRO A 127 3.49 -51.06 34.29
C PRO A 127 4.34 -49.79 34.32
N ASN A 128 5.55 -49.78 33.74
CA ASN A 128 6.35 -48.57 33.65
C ASN A 128 5.80 -47.65 32.58
N TYR A 129 5.06 -46.68 33.04
CA TYR A 129 4.47 -45.58 32.30
C TYR A 129 5.49 -44.89 31.43
N ASN A 130 5.28 -44.91 30.13
CA ASN A 130 6.03 -44.11 29.18
C ASN A 130 5.25 -42.81 28.92
N PRO A 131 5.77 -41.62 29.32
CA PRO A 131 5.00 -40.39 29.33
C PRO A 131 4.81 -39.75 27.93
N GLY A 132 4.51 -40.54 26.93
CA GLY A 132 4.30 -40.08 25.54
C GLY A 132 3.31 -40.88 24.72
N GLY A 133 2.75 -41.94 25.26
CA GLY A 133 1.81 -42.79 24.53
C GLY A 133 0.48 -42.91 25.29
N LEU A 134 -0.62 -42.88 24.56
CA LEU A 134 -1.90 -43.36 25.05
C LEU A 134 -1.75 -44.87 25.24
N THR A 135 -1.38 -45.30 26.43
CA THR A 135 -1.40 -46.73 26.79
C THR A 135 -2.85 -47.09 27.15
N VAL A 136 -3.56 -47.66 26.21
CA VAL A 136 -4.75 -48.42 26.55
C VAL A 136 -4.25 -49.74 27.17
N GLY A 137 -4.10 -49.72 28.48
CA GLY A 137 -3.76 -50.94 29.23
C GLY A 137 -4.94 -51.90 29.14
N PHE A 138 -4.86 -52.89 28.30
CA PHE A 138 -5.72 -54.04 28.40
C PHE A 138 -5.13 -54.93 29.47
N ASP A 139 -5.80 -54.98 30.61
CA ASP A 139 -5.46 -55.94 31.64
C ASP A 139 -5.87 -57.35 31.16
N LEU A 140 -4.89 -58.07 30.61
CA LEU A 140 -5.08 -59.42 30.13
C LEU A 140 -5.55 -60.37 31.22
N GLU A 141 -5.17 -60.17 32.49
CA GLU A 141 -5.65 -60.93 33.61
C GLU A 141 -7.14 -60.70 33.90
N ALA A 142 -7.57 -59.42 33.74
CA ALA A 142 -8.99 -59.11 33.86
C ALA A 142 -9.82 -59.79 32.76
N ILE A 143 -9.29 -59.82 31.53
CA ILE A 143 -9.95 -60.48 30.41
C ILE A 143 -9.96 -61.99 30.60
N ILE A 144 -8.86 -62.61 31.00
CA ILE A 144 -8.79 -64.02 31.25
C ILE A 144 -9.73 -64.42 32.41
N ASN A 145 -9.78 -63.60 33.45
CA ASN A 145 -10.70 -63.87 34.59
C ASN A 145 -12.16 -63.72 34.21
N MET A 146 -12.47 -62.81 33.26
CA MET A 146 -13.81 -62.60 32.70
C MET A 146 -14.31 -63.85 31.93
N PHE A 147 -13.42 -64.60 31.29
CA PHE A 147 -13.74 -65.86 30.59
C PHE A 147 -13.62 -67.10 31.45
N ARG A 148 -13.07 -67.00 32.68
CA ARG A 148 -12.87 -68.14 33.60
C ARG A 148 -14.04 -68.42 34.51
N PHE A 149 -15.04 -67.54 34.57
CA PHE A 149 -16.28 -67.72 35.27
C PHE A 149 -17.38 -68.19 34.30
N LYS A 150 -17.41 -69.48 34.06
CA LYS A 150 -18.56 -70.18 33.59
C LYS A 150 -18.55 -71.57 34.25
#